data_d6697ab449c11d1878f87ffab2c04f83
#
_entry.id   d6697ab449c11d1878f87ffab2c04f83
#
_cell.length_a   1.000
_cell.length_b   1.000
_cell.length_c   1.000
_cell.angle_alpha   90.00
_cell.angle_beta   90.00
_cell.angle_gamma   90.00
#
_symmetry.space_group_name_H-M   'P 1'
#
loop_
_entity.id
_entity.type
_entity.pdbx_description
1 polymer ?
#
loop_
_entity_poly.entity_id
_entity_poly.type
_entity_poly.pdbx_seq_one_letter_code
_entity_poly.pdbx_strand_id
1 'polypeptide(L)'
;MAVNVENNYDALRAAWGKVTSRNDATNWVLFNLDGNVLNVKATGENGFEGLKSTLDDAEVAFGAFLVKGIDDRGSTVSERDKFVAFTWIGENVPVMKKARVSVQKKDVLKIFDGCGMNIEIIDRESFTTKWVTGVLLKSGGAHKPTYYQFGPSDSDKVDLNFYESGDN
;
A
#
# COMPACT_ATOMS: atom_id res chain seq x y z
N MET A 1 -5.20 23.98 -0.88
CA MET A 1 -4.63 24.01 -2.22
C MET A 1 -4.71 22.61 -2.83
N ALA A 2 -5.28 22.51 -4.02
CA ALA A 2 -5.44 21.24 -4.70
C ALA A 2 -4.08 20.66 -5.10
N VAL A 3 -3.98 19.33 -5.12
CA VAL A 3 -2.77 18.64 -5.59
C VAL A 3 -2.73 18.70 -7.11
N ASN A 4 -1.60 19.10 -7.64
CA ASN A 4 -1.35 19.06 -9.08
C ASN A 4 -0.89 17.67 -9.46
N VAL A 5 -1.79 16.88 -10.05
CA VAL A 5 -1.48 15.56 -10.59
C VAL A 5 -1.20 15.61 -12.09
N GLU A 6 -1.54 16.71 -12.74
CA GLU A 6 -1.51 16.84 -14.20
C GLU A 6 -0.10 16.92 -14.76
N ASN A 7 0.82 17.62 -14.08
CA ASN A 7 2.20 17.76 -14.54
C ASN A 7 2.89 16.43 -14.77
N ASN A 8 2.61 15.44 -13.93
CA ASN A 8 3.28 14.14 -13.97
C ASN A 8 2.30 13.01 -14.20
N TYR A 9 1.11 13.30 -14.73
CA TYR A 9 0.02 12.33 -14.84
C TYR A 9 0.45 11.03 -15.50
N ASP A 10 1.13 11.11 -16.64
CA ASP A 10 1.55 9.92 -17.37
C ASP A 10 2.56 9.09 -16.58
N ALA A 11 3.50 9.74 -15.89
CA ALA A 11 4.48 9.06 -15.04
C ALA A 11 3.82 8.39 -13.83
N LEU A 12 2.86 9.08 -13.21
CA LEU A 12 2.11 8.54 -12.07
C LEU A 12 1.29 7.31 -12.47
N ARG A 13 0.57 7.41 -13.59
CA ARG A 13 -0.23 6.29 -14.11
C ARG A 13 0.65 5.13 -14.56
N ALA A 14 1.79 5.41 -15.18
CA ALA A 14 2.71 4.37 -15.61
C ALA A 14 3.29 3.61 -14.42
N ALA A 15 3.66 4.31 -13.35
CA ALA A 15 4.18 3.69 -12.14
C ALA A 15 3.12 2.80 -11.47
N TRP A 16 1.90 3.29 -11.35
CA TRP A 16 0.80 2.50 -10.81
C TRP A 16 0.48 1.29 -11.71
N GLY A 17 0.52 1.48 -13.02
CA GLY A 17 0.29 0.40 -13.99
C GLY A 17 1.27 -0.75 -13.86
N LYS A 18 2.51 -0.48 -13.47
CA LYS A 18 3.49 -1.54 -13.20
C LYS A 18 3.10 -2.40 -12.01
N VAL A 19 2.59 -1.80 -10.95
CA VAL A 19 2.15 -2.53 -9.75
C VAL A 19 0.97 -3.44 -10.07
N THR A 20 0.04 -2.98 -10.90
CA THR A 20 -1.16 -3.73 -11.27
C THR A 20 -0.95 -4.74 -12.38
N SER A 21 0.17 -4.68 -13.10
CA SER A 21 0.48 -5.60 -14.19
C SER A 21 1.08 -6.90 -13.65
N ARG A 22 0.49 -8.03 -14.01
CA ARG A 22 1.03 -9.35 -13.65
C ARG A 22 2.34 -9.69 -14.37
N ASN A 23 2.67 -8.94 -15.41
CA ASN A 23 3.89 -9.14 -16.21
C ASN A 23 5.06 -8.30 -15.70
N ASP A 24 4.84 -7.48 -14.68
CA ASP A 24 5.86 -6.62 -14.09
C ASP A 24 6.09 -7.02 -12.62
N ALA A 25 7.35 -7.11 -12.22
CA ALA A 25 7.72 -7.51 -10.87
C ALA A 25 7.55 -6.40 -9.83
N THR A 26 7.27 -5.17 -10.26
CA THR A 26 7.03 -4.04 -9.36
C THR A 26 5.83 -4.34 -8.45
N ASN A 27 6.02 -4.24 -7.15
CA ASN A 27 4.98 -4.58 -6.18
C ASN A 27 4.61 -3.44 -5.21
N TRP A 28 5.22 -2.27 -5.37
CA TRP A 28 4.81 -1.08 -4.66
C TRP A 28 5.24 0.19 -5.39
N VAL A 29 4.56 1.29 -5.07
CA VAL A 29 4.85 2.63 -5.58
C VAL A 29 4.63 3.63 -4.45
N LEU A 30 5.45 4.68 -4.46
CA LEU A 30 5.35 5.77 -3.49
C LEU A 30 5.41 7.10 -4.22
N PHE A 31 4.43 7.96 -3.94
CA PHE A 31 4.34 9.32 -4.45
C PHE A 31 4.58 10.31 -3.32
N ASN A 32 5.22 11.42 -3.63
CA ASN A 32 5.37 12.52 -2.69
C ASN A 32 5.01 13.86 -3.33
N LEU A 33 4.99 14.90 -2.53
CA LEU A 33 4.65 16.24 -2.98
C LEU A 33 5.89 17.13 -2.98
N ASP A 34 6.09 17.83 -4.09
CA ASP A 34 6.98 18.98 -4.18
C ASP A 34 6.10 20.22 -4.30
N GLY A 35 5.98 20.99 -3.20
CA GLY A 35 4.91 21.96 -3.09
C GLY A 35 3.55 21.28 -3.17
N ASN A 36 2.77 21.58 -4.23
CA ASN A 36 1.51 20.90 -4.50
C ASN A 36 1.59 19.92 -5.69
N VAL A 37 2.78 19.72 -6.26
CA VAL A 37 2.97 18.83 -7.41
C VAL A 37 3.25 17.42 -6.94
N LEU A 38 2.46 16.48 -7.42
CA LEU A 38 2.63 15.06 -7.09
C LEU A 38 3.68 14.43 -8.01
N ASN A 39 4.64 13.74 -7.40
CA ASN A 39 5.76 13.09 -8.11
C ASN A 39 5.86 11.61 -7.71
N VAL A 40 6.40 10.81 -8.62
CA VAL A 40 6.83 9.46 -8.26
C VAL A 40 8.13 9.58 -7.47
N LYS A 41 8.09 9.20 -6.19
CA LYS A 41 9.28 9.17 -5.34
C LYS A 41 10.10 7.91 -5.58
N ALA A 42 9.43 6.77 -5.58
CA ALA A 42 10.09 5.47 -5.73
C ALA A 42 9.10 4.39 -6.15
N THR A 43 9.62 3.34 -6.74
CA THR A 43 8.93 2.07 -6.97
C THR A 43 9.87 0.94 -6.57
N GLY A 44 9.34 -0.25 -6.35
CA GLY A 44 10.19 -1.37 -5.97
C GLY A 44 9.58 -2.72 -6.23
N GLU A 45 10.44 -3.74 -6.16
CA GLU A 45 10.10 -5.14 -6.36
C GLU A 45 10.30 -5.97 -5.09
N ASN A 46 10.77 -5.33 -4.02
CA ASN A 46 11.17 -5.98 -2.77
C ASN A 46 10.06 -6.06 -1.71
N GLY A 47 8.83 -5.75 -2.09
CA GLY A 47 7.67 -5.91 -1.25
C GLY A 47 7.52 -4.87 -0.14
N PHE A 48 6.69 -5.20 0.82
CA PHE A 48 6.27 -4.31 1.90
C PHE A 48 7.46 -3.75 2.71
N GLU A 49 8.43 -4.58 3.07
CA GLU A 49 9.58 -4.12 3.87
C GLU A 49 10.44 -3.12 3.09
N GLY A 50 10.60 -3.34 1.79
CA GLY A 50 11.28 -2.39 0.92
C GLY A 50 10.56 -1.05 0.84
N LEU A 51 9.25 -1.08 0.69
CA LEU A 51 8.41 0.12 0.71
C LEU A 51 8.58 0.86 2.05
N LYS A 52 8.44 0.15 3.16
CA LYS A 52 8.52 0.74 4.50
C LYS A 52 9.84 1.45 4.73
N SER A 53 10.94 0.89 4.22
CA SER A 53 12.28 1.47 4.37
C SER A 53 12.45 2.80 3.64
N THR A 54 11.60 3.12 2.69
CA THR A 54 11.65 4.39 1.93
C THR A 54 10.81 5.50 2.54
N LEU A 55 10.02 5.20 3.57
CA LEU A 55 9.17 6.20 4.23
C LEU A 55 10.03 7.15 5.07
N ASP A 56 9.78 8.46 4.94
CA ASP A 56 10.49 9.51 5.62
C ASP A 56 9.61 10.17 6.67
N ASP A 57 10.13 10.29 7.90
CA ASP A 57 9.36 10.86 9.02
C ASP A 57 9.10 12.37 8.86
N ALA A 58 9.79 13.03 7.93
CA ALA A 58 9.63 14.46 7.66
C ALA A 58 8.66 14.77 6.51
N GLU A 59 8.06 13.76 5.88
CA GLU A 59 7.21 14.01 4.71
C GLU A 59 5.86 13.31 4.79
N VAL A 60 4.93 13.85 3.99
CA VAL A 60 3.68 13.19 3.63
C VAL A 60 3.92 12.44 2.32
N ALA A 61 3.49 11.19 2.26
CA ALA A 61 3.60 10.38 1.05
C ALA A 61 2.30 9.58 0.82
N PHE A 62 2.08 9.25 -0.44
CA PHE A 62 0.91 8.46 -0.84
C PHE A 62 1.42 7.26 -1.62
N GLY A 63 1.02 6.09 -1.22
CA GLY A 63 1.52 4.88 -1.84
C GLY A 63 0.48 3.81 -2.02
N ALA A 64 0.88 2.77 -2.69
CA ALA A 64 0.08 1.56 -2.81
C ALA A 64 1.01 0.36 -3.00
N PHE A 65 0.57 -0.77 -2.52
CA PHE A 65 1.34 -2.01 -2.61
C PHE A 65 0.44 -3.21 -2.87
N LEU A 66 1.07 -4.23 -3.43
CA LEU A 66 0.43 -5.50 -3.74
C LEU A 66 0.56 -6.46 -2.55
N VAL A 67 -0.55 -7.07 -2.20
CA VAL A 67 -0.59 -8.23 -1.29
C VAL A 67 -1.28 -9.36 -2.02
N LYS A 68 -0.67 -10.54 -2.06
CA LYS A 68 -1.29 -11.71 -2.67
C LYS A 68 -1.94 -12.57 -1.60
N GLY A 69 -3.22 -12.85 -1.77
CA GLY A 69 -3.90 -13.87 -0.96
C GLY A 69 -3.73 -15.21 -1.63
N ILE A 70 -3.09 -16.14 -0.95
CA ILE A 70 -2.76 -17.47 -1.49
C ILE A 70 -3.63 -18.51 -0.82
N ASP A 71 -4.39 -19.24 -1.63
CA ASP A 71 -5.13 -20.43 -1.21
C ASP A 71 -4.39 -21.66 -1.67
N ASP A 72 -3.77 -22.37 -0.73
CA ASP A 72 -3.07 -23.59 -0.99
C ASP A 72 -3.89 -24.78 -0.45
N ARG A 73 -4.46 -25.54 -1.37
CA ARG A 73 -5.28 -26.71 -1.05
C ARG A 73 -4.57 -28.02 -1.39
N GLY A 74 -3.27 -27.99 -1.52
CA GLY A 74 -2.46 -29.16 -1.86
C GLY A 74 -2.43 -29.44 -3.37
N SER A 75 -3.54 -29.87 -3.94
CA SER A 75 -3.64 -30.15 -5.39
C SER A 75 -3.81 -28.90 -6.24
N THR A 76 -4.29 -27.80 -5.65
CA THR A 76 -4.57 -26.56 -6.35
C THR A 76 -4.09 -25.38 -5.51
N VAL A 77 -3.34 -24.49 -6.13
CA VAL A 77 -2.92 -23.21 -5.53
C VAL A 77 -3.52 -22.08 -6.34
N SER A 78 -4.28 -21.21 -5.69
CA SER A 78 -4.85 -20.03 -6.33
C SER A 78 -4.34 -18.76 -5.66
N GLU A 79 -4.19 -17.70 -6.48
CA GLU A 79 -3.71 -16.40 -6.04
C GLU A 79 -4.75 -15.34 -6.33
N ARG A 80 -4.92 -14.43 -5.38
CA ARG A 80 -5.74 -13.23 -5.57
C ARG A 80 -4.91 -12.01 -5.24
N ASP A 81 -4.81 -11.10 -6.21
CA ASP A 81 -4.10 -9.84 -6.01
C ASP A 81 -5.00 -8.86 -5.26
N LYS A 82 -4.45 -8.29 -4.19
CA LYS A 82 -5.09 -7.25 -3.41
C LYS A 82 -4.18 -6.02 -3.41
N PHE A 83 -4.74 -4.87 -3.71
CA PHE A 83 -3.99 -3.62 -3.76
C PHE A 83 -4.44 -2.73 -2.59
N VAL A 84 -3.47 -2.31 -1.78
CA VAL A 84 -3.71 -1.48 -0.61
C VAL A 84 -3.10 -0.11 -0.87
N ALA A 85 -3.93 0.92 -0.92
CA ALA A 85 -3.48 2.30 -0.97
C ALA A 85 -3.34 2.84 0.45
N PHE A 86 -2.36 3.71 0.67
CA PHE A 86 -2.16 4.30 1.97
C PHE A 86 -1.69 5.75 1.86
N THR A 87 -1.94 6.50 2.93
CA THR A 87 -1.43 7.85 3.13
C THR A 87 -0.48 7.80 4.32
N TRP A 88 0.76 8.18 4.10
CA TRP A 88 1.78 8.26 5.14
C TRP A 88 1.93 9.70 5.61
N ILE A 89 1.85 9.91 6.92
CA ILE A 89 2.11 11.21 7.54
C ILE A 89 3.24 11.01 8.54
N GLY A 90 4.45 11.46 8.19
CA GLY A 90 5.62 11.33 9.05
C GLY A 90 5.43 12.11 10.36
N GLU A 91 6.01 11.60 11.45
CA GLU A 91 5.82 12.20 12.78
C GLU A 91 6.40 13.61 12.90
N ASN A 92 7.40 13.94 12.07
CA ASN A 92 8.04 15.26 12.06
C ASN A 92 7.41 16.24 11.06
N VAL A 93 6.32 15.86 10.40
CA VAL A 93 5.61 16.75 9.47
C VAL A 93 4.98 17.90 10.25
N PRO A 94 5.16 19.16 9.80
CA PRO A 94 4.52 20.31 10.46
C PRO A 94 3.00 20.21 10.49
N VAL A 95 2.40 20.72 11.55
CA VAL A 95 0.94 20.66 11.79
C VAL A 95 0.14 21.22 10.60
N MET A 96 0.61 22.30 9.99
CA MET A 96 -0.06 22.91 8.85
C MET A 96 -0.12 21.98 7.64
N LYS A 97 0.92 21.21 7.41
CA LYS A 97 0.94 20.20 6.34
C LYS A 97 0.03 19.02 6.66
N LYS A 98 0.03 18.58 7.92
CA LYS A 98 -0.86 17.50 8.36
C LYS A 98 -2.33 17.85 8.15
N ALA A 99 -2.69 19.09 8.41
CA ALA A 99 -4.07 19.56 8.27
C ALA A 99 -4.59 19.53 6.83
N ARG A 100 -3.69 19.57 5.82
CA ARG A 100 -4.05 19.57 4.40
C ARG A 100 -4.23 18.17 3.81
N VAL A 101 -3.73 17.15 4.50
CA VAL A 101 -3.66 15.79 3.95
C VAL A 101 -5.03 15.23 3.58
N SER A 102 -6.04 15.47 4.41
CA SER A 102 -7.39 14.94 4.16
C SER A 102 -8.01 15.46 2.86
N VAL A 103 -7.67 16.68 2.46
CA VAL A 103 -8.10 17.26 1.19
C VAL A 103 -7.23 16.74 0.03
N GLN A 104 -5.92 16.70 0.23
CA GLN A 104 -4.95 16.29 -0.79
C GLN A 104 -5.13 14.83 -1.21
N LYS A 105 -5.38 13.93 -0.25
CA LYS A 105 -5.49 12.50 -0.55
C LYS A 105 -6.62 12.17 -1.53
N LYS A 106 -7.67 12.97 -1.59
CA LYS A 106 -8.78 12.75 -2.52
C LYS A 106 -8.32 12.83 -3.98
N ASP A 107 -7.44 13.78 -4.28
CA ASP A 107 -6.91 13.94 -5.63
C ASP A 107 -5.96 12.79 -5.99
N VAL A 108 -5.15 12.36 -5.02
CA VAL A 108 -4.16 11.30 -5.22
C VAL A 108 -4.83 9.94 -5.40
N LEU A 109 -5.90 9.67 -4.64
CA LEU A 109 -6.60 8.39 -4.70
C LEU A 109 -7.19 8.08 -6.07
N LYS A 110 -7.44 9.10 -6.88
CA LYS A 110 -7.90 8.91 -8.27
C LYS A 110 -6.87 8.21 -9.15
N ILE A 111 -5.58 8.32 -8.79
CA ILE A 111 -4.50 7.62 -9.50
C ILE A 111 -4.54 6.12 -9.17
N PHE A 112 -4.85 5.76 -7.92
CA PHE A 112 -4.85 4.38 -7.42
C PHE A 112 -6.20 3.68 -7.64
N ASP A 113 -6.71 3.73 -8.85
CA ASP A 113 -7.93 3.01 -9.18
C ASP A 113 -7.72 1.49 -9.04
N GLY A 114 -8.74 0.79 -8.60
CA GLY A 114 -8.67 -0.65 -8.36
C GLY A 114 -8.18 -1.05 -6.97
N CYS A 115 -7.78 -0.10 -6.11
CA CYS A 115 -7.50 -0.39 -4.72
C CYS A 115 -8.81 -0.63 -3.96
N GLY A 116 -8.91 -1.81 -3.33
CA GLY A 116 -10.06 -2.13 -2.49
C GLY A 116 -10.00 -1.51 -1.11
N MET A 117 -8.90 -0.87 -0.77
CA MET A 117 -8.62 -0.40 0.58
C MET A 117 -7.73 0.82 0.55
N ASN A 118 -8.01 1.76 1.45
CA ASN A 118 -7.19 2.94 1.66
C ASN A 118 -7.03 3.17 3.16
N ILE A 119 -5.78 3.21 3.63
CA ILE A 119 -5.46 3.34 5.05
C ILE A 119 -4.58 4.56 5.29
N GLU A 120 -4.69 5.14 6.49
CA GLU A 120 -3.87 6.27 6.91
C GLU A 120 -2.87 5.80 7.97
N ILE A 121 -1.60 6.10 7.76
CA ILE A 121 -0.50 5.65 8.61
C ILE A 121 0.21 6.86 9.19
N ILE A 122 0.23 6.96 10.51
CA ILE A 122 0.88 8.05 11.23
C ILE A 122 2.02 7.56 12.12
N ASP A 123 2.18 6.26 12.24
CA ASP A 123 3.16 5.63 13.12
C ASP A 123 3.85 4.48 12.38
N ARG A 124 5.16 4.61 12.20
CA ARG A 124 5.99 3.61 11.54
C ARG A 124 5.92 2.25 12.24
N GLU A 125 5.95 2.25 13.56
CA GLU A 125 5.99 1.00 14.34
C GLU A 125 4.69 0.19 14.21
N SER A 126 3.57 0.87 14.04
CA SER A 126 2.26 0.23 13.85
C SER A 126 2.06 -0.30 12.44
N PHE A 127 2.85 0.17 11.46
CA PHE A 127 2.73 -0.23 10.07
C PHE A 127 3.50 -1.53 9.84
N THR A 128 2.84 -2.64 10.08
CA THR A 128 3.42 -3.99 10.00
C THR A 128 2.59 -4.87 9.09
N THR A 129 3.20 -5.94 8.57
CA THR A 129 2.47 -6.94 7.78
C THR A 129 1.36 -7.58 8.59
N LYS A 130 1.58 -7.79 9.87
CA LYS A 130 0.57 -8.34 10.79
C LYS A 130 -0.64 -7.41 10.92
N TRP A 131 -0.40 -6.10 11.10
CA TRP A 131 -1.48 -5.12 11.21
C TRP A 131 -2.28 -5.02 9.91
N VAL A 132 -1.58 -4.98 8.76
CA VAL A 132 -2.23 -4.95 7.44
C VAL A 132 -3.05 -6.21 7.22
N THR A 133 -2.53 -7.38 7.63
CA THR A 133 -3.27 -8.65 7.58
C THR A 133 -4.59 -8.56 8.32
N GLY A 134 -4.57 -8.00 9.53
CA GLY A 134 -5.79 -7.80 10.32
C GLY A 134 -6.82 -6.93 9.61
N VAL A 135 -6.36 -5.85 8.99
CA VAL A 135 -7.23 -4.94 8.23
C VAL A 135 -7.82 -5.65 7.00
N LEU A 136 -7.00 -6.41 6.28
CA LEU A 136 -7.45 -7.18 5.12
C LEU A 136 -8.50 -8.22 5.50
N LEU A 137 -8.30 -8.92 6.60
CA LEU A 137 -9.25 -9.94 7.08
C LEU A 137 -10.60 -9.34 7.43
N LYS A 138 -10.61 -8.14 8.04
CA LYS A 138 -11.86 -7.44 8.37
C LYS A 138 -12.62 -7.00 7.14
N SER A 139 -11.94 -6.60 6.08
CA SER A 139 -12.58 -6.10 4.86
C SER A 139 -12.93 -7.21 3.87
N GLY A 140 -12.33 -8.38 4.00
CA GLY A 140 -12.45 -9.50 3.05
C GLY A 140 -13.70 -10.36 3.22
N GLY A 141 -14.60 -10.04 4.13
CA GLY A 141 -15.78 -10.84 4.40
C GLY A 141 -15.45 -12.20 5.00
N ALA A 142 -16.11 -13.24 4.52
CA ALA A 142 -15.93 -14.59 5.03
C ALA A 142 -14.72 -15.33 4.45
N HIS A 143 -14.09 -14.78 3.40
CA HIS A 143 -12.98 -15.45 2.74
C HIS A 143 -11.66 -15.22 3.45
N LYS A 144 -11.00 -16.30 3.84
CA LYS A 144 -9.70 -16.29 4.49
C LYS A 144 -8.76 -17.17 3.66
N PRO A 145 -7.70 -16.58 3.05
CA PRO A 145 -6.71 -17.38 2.33
C PRO A 145 -5.85 -18.19 3.29
N THR A 146 -5.01 -19.09 2.76
CA THR A 146 -4.06 -19.85 3.57
C THR A 146 -3.00 -18.91 4.17
N TYR A 147 -2.49 -17.98 3.34
CA TYR A 147 -1.56 -16.96 3.80
C TYR A 147 -1.61 -15.72 2.90
N TYR A 148 -1.11 -14.60 3.41
CA TYR A 148 -0.85 -13.41 2.63
C TYR A 148 0.64 -13.29 2.32
N GLN A 149 0.96 -12.96 1.08
CA GLN A 149 2.31 -12.75 0.59
C GLN A 149 2.54 -11.26 0.37
N PHE A 150 3.46 -10.67 1.15
CA PHE A 150 3.75 -9.22 1.13
C PHE A 150 5.00 -8.87 0.33
N GLY A 151 5.66 -9.83 -0.26
CA GLY A 151 6.87 -9.63 -1.04
C GLY A 151 7.38 -10.94 -1.61
N PRO A 152 8.55 -10.92 -2.29
CA PRO A 152 9.05 -12.09 -3.02
C PRO A 152 9.68 -13.18 -2.14
N SER A 153 9.98 -12.89 -0.88
CA SER A 153 10.69 -13.83 0.01
C SER A 153 9.74 -14.66 0.84
N ASP A 154 10.18 -15.83 1.29
CA ASP A 154 9.40 -16.67 2.21
C ASP A 154 9.13 -15.97 3.54
N SER A 155 10.05 -15.11 3.98
CA SER A 155 9.87 -14.30 5.19
C SER A 155 8.76 -13.24 5.06
N ASP A 156 8.29 -12.97 3.83
CA ASP A 156 7.21 -12.02 3.55
C ASP A 156 5.82 -12.66 3.65
N LYS A 157 5.73 -13.90 4.05
CA LYS A 157 4.46 -14.61 4.22
C LYS A 157 3.91 -14.41 5.62
N VAL A 158 2.61 -14.18 5.70
CA VAL A 158 1.87 -14.18 6.97
C VAL A 158 0.87 -15.31 6.92
N ASP A 159 1.13 -16.37 7.68
CA ASP A 159 0.29 -17.56 7.75
C ASP A 159 -0.97 -17.26 8.56
N LEU A 160 -2.13 -17.55 7.99
CA LEU A 160 -3.41 -17.24 8.59
C LEU A 160 -3.96 -18.36 9.48
N ASN A 161 -3.30 -19.51 9.54
CA ASN A 161 -3.70 -20.59 10.45
C ASN A 161 -3.59 -20.18 11.92
N PHE A 162 -2.77 -19.16 12.21
CA PHE A 162 -2.59 -18.61 13.55
C PHE A 162 -3.57 -17.49 13.90
N TYR A 163 -4.41 -17.07 12.94
CA TYR A 163 -5.42 -16.04 13.17
C TYR A 163 -6.76 -16.71 13.44
N GLU A 164 -7.20 -16.68 14.69
CA GLU A 164 -8.54 -17.14 15.02
C GLU A 164 -9.57 -16.06 14.68
N SER A 165 -10.78 -16.51 14.31
CA SER A 165 -11.89 -15.59 14.07
C SER A 165 -12.24 -14.88 15.37
N GLY A 166 -11.99 -13.60 15.44
CA GLY A 166 -12.22 -12.80 16.64
C GLY A 166 -10.96 -12.19 17.25
N ASP A 167 -9.77 -12.61 16.84
CA ASP A 167 -8.51 -11.96 17.22
C ASP A 167 -8.28 -10.74 16.34
N ASN A 168 -8.76 -9.63 16.82
CA ASN A 168 -8.64 -8.34 16.13
C ASN A 168 -7.77 -7.37 16.93
#